data_de7e9052228431a12e67152b185d246e
#
_entry.id   de7e9052228431a12e67152b185d246e
#
_cell.length_a   1.000
_cell.length_b   1.000
_cell.length_c   1.000
_cell.angle_alpha   90.00
_cell.angle_beta   90.00
_cell.angle_gamma   90.00
#
_symmetry.space_group_name_H-M   'P 1'
#
loop_
_entity.id
_entity.type
_entity.pdbx_description
1 polymer ?
#
loop_
_entity_poly.entity_id
_entity_poly.type
_entity_poly.pdbx_seq_one_letter_code
_entity_poly.pdbx_strand_id
1 'polypeptide(L)'
;PVNRRQRQMCIRDRLTNPTVAALQERIAILEGGVGAVCCSSGHAAQIMALFPLMKPGKNIIASTRLYGGTVTQFSNTIKRFGWSAKFVDFDDFKAIKSAIDEDTQAIFCEAIANPGGYITDLDKVSSIADAASIPLIVDNTSATPYLCRPIEHGATIVVHSTTKYLTGNGTVTGGCVVDSGKFDWTKSGKFPSLSEPEPAYHGLKFAETFGELAFTFHGIA
;
A
#
# COMPACT_ATOMS: atom_id res chain seq x y z
N PRO A 1 1.34 -28.89 -23.31
CA PRO A 1 2.64 -28.26 -23.38
C PRO A 1 2.48 -26.87 -23.97
N VAL A 2 2.77 -25.84 -23.17
CA VAL A 2 2.72 -24.45 -23.61
C VAL A 2 3.80 -24.24 -24.68
N ASN A 3 3.37 -23.81 -25.89
CA ASN A 3 4.23 -23.62 -27.05
C ASN A 3 5.36 -22.61 -26.72
N ARG A 4 6.57 -22.84 -27.29
CA ARG A 4 7.75 -21.97 -27.08
C ARG A 4 7.47 -20.48 -27.35
N ARG A 5 6.58 -20.17 -28.32
CA ARG A 5 6.14 -18.80 -28.61
C ARG A 5 5.25 -18.21 -27.49
N GLN A 6 4.41 -19.01 -26.86
CA GLN A 6 3.60 -18.59 -25.71
C GLN A 6 4.47 -18.34 -24.47
N ARG A 7 5.52 -19.17 -24.24
CA ARG A 7 6.52 -18.91 -23.18
C ARG A 7 7.30 -17.63 -23.43
N GLN A 8 7.66 -17.31 -24.68
CA GLN A 8 8.36 -16.05 -25.00
C GLN A 8 7.45 -14.82 -24.90
N MET A 9 6.16 -14.94 -25.22
CA MET A 9 5.19 -13.86 -25.01
C MET A 9 4.97 -13.59 -23.51
N CYS A 10 4.80 -14.63 -22.69
CA CYS A 10 4.65 -14.48 -21.25
C CYS A 10 5.89 -13.90 -20.54
N ILE A 11 7.11 -14.13 -21.06
CA ILE A 11 8.36 -13.57 -20.49
C ILE A 11 8.50 -12.06 -20.74
N ARG A 12 7.78 -11.50 -21.72
CA ARG A 12 7.77 -10.06 -22.04
C ARG A 12 6.52 -9.33 -21.51
N ASP A 13 5.61 -10.08 -20.93
CA ASP A 13 4.39 -9.53 -20.35
C ASP A 13 4.71 -8.86 -19.01
N ARG A 14 4.08 -7.71 -18.75
CA ARG A 14 4.20 -7.02 -17.47
C ARG A 14 3.64 -7.87 -16.31
N LEU A 15 2.70 -8.75 -16.60
CA LEU A 15 2.04 -9.62 -15.63
C LEU A 15 2.92 -10.79 -15.15
N THR A 16 3.89 -11.23 -15.96
CA THR A 16 4.64 -12.48 -15.71
C THR A 16 6.14 -12.39 -15.98
N ASN A 17 6.78 -11.32 -15.51
CA ASN A 17 8.24 -11.22 -15.61
C ASN A 17 8.91 -11.99 -14.45
N PRO A 18 9.61 -13.09 -14.69
CA PRO A 18 10.18 -13.93 -13.63
C PRO A 18 11.23 -13.21 -12.79
N THR A 19 11.94 -12.23 -13.33
CA THR A 19 12.91 -11.43 -12.57
C THR A 19 12.19 -10.51 -11.58
N VAL A 20 11.12 -9.86 -12.03
CA VAL A 20 10.29 -9.01 -11.16
C VAL A 20 9.57 -9.88 -10.12
N ALA A 21 9.03 -11.03 -10.51
CA ALA A 21 8.38 -11.96 -9.60
C ALA A 21 9.31 -12.42 -8.46
N ALA A 22 10.58 -12.75 -8.77
CA ALA A 22 11.57 -13.11 -7.77
C ALA A 22 11.87 -11.96 -6.78
N LEU A 23 11.89 -10.71 -7.27
CA LEU A 23 12.04 -9.52 -6.42
C LEU A 23 10.82 -9.31 -5.52
N GLN A 24 9.61 -9.41 -6.10
CA GLN A 24 8.34 -9.28 -5.37
C GLN A 24 8.24 -10.31 -4.25
N GLU A 25 8.49 -11.59 -4.54
CA GLU A 25 8.52 -12.67 -3.56
C GLU A 25 9.53 -12.40 -2.45
N ARG A 26 10.74 -11.97 -2.80
CA ARG A 26 11.78 -11.65 -1.82
C ARG A 26 11.37 -10.51 -0.88
N ILE A 27 10.80 -9.42 -1.42
CA ILE A 27 10.37 -8.28 -0.60
C ILE A 27 9.19 -8.66 0.29
N ALA A 28 8.21 -9.41 -0.25
CA ALA A 28 7.08 -9.92 0.53
C ALA A 28 7.55 -10.74 1.74
N ILE A 29 8.45 -11.70 1.53
CA ILE A 29 9.02 -12.54 2.60
C ILE A 29 9.76 -11.69 3.64
N LEU A 30 10.56 -10.71 3.21
CA LEU A 30 11.33 -9.86 4.13
C LEU A 30 10.43 -9.02 5.03
N GLU A 31 9.31 -8.50 4.50
CA GLU A 31 8.31 -7.73 5.27
C GLU A 31 7.34 -8.62 6.06
N GLY A 32 7.28 -9.92 5.79
CA GLY A 32 6.31 -10.83 6.38
C GLY A 32 4.92 -10.74 5.76
N GLY A 33 4.83 -10.28 4.51
CA GLY A 33 3.61 -10.20 3.72
C GLY A 33 3.34 -11.45 2.89
N VAL A 34 2.11 -11.56 2.35
CA VAL A 34 1.67 -12.67 1.49
C VAL A 34 1.99 -12.45 0.03
N GLY A 35 2.16 -11.19 -0.38
CA GLY A 35 2.46 -10.81 -1.75
C GLY A 35 3.00 -9.39 -1.86
N ALA A 36 3.63 -9.09 -3.00
CA ALA A 36 4.12 -7.76 -3.29
C ALA A 36 3.99 -7.43 -4.77
N VAL A 37 3.88 -6.13 -5.08
CA VAL A 37 3.83 -5.60 -6.45
C VAL A 37 4.89 -4.53 -6.60
N CYS A 38 5.81 -4.71 -7.56
CA CYS A 38 6.84 -3.72 -7.87
C CYS A 38 6.37 -2.71 -8.92
N CYS A 39 6.81 -1.47 -8.78
CA CYS A 39 6.51 -0.37 -9.67
C CYS A 39 7.70 0.58 -9.85
N SER A 40 7.51 1.66 -10.60
CA SER A 40 8.58 2.54 -11.06
C SER A 40 9.18 3.47 -10.00
N SER A 41 8.48 3.73 -8.89
CA SER A 41 8.94 4.64 -7.84
C SER A 41 8.13 4.49 -6.55
N GLY A 42 8.64 5.04 -5.43
CA GLY A 42 7.89 5.11 -4.17
C GLY A 42 6.57 5.87 -4.29
N HIS A 43 6.53 6.98 -5.04
CA HIS A 43 5.28 7.71 -5.31
C HIS A 43 4.28 6.88 -6.11
N ALA A 44 4.75 6.09 -7.09
CA ALA A 44 3.89 5.15 -7.81
C ALA A 44 3.35 4.06 -6.88
N ALA A 45 4.18 3.57 -5.94
CA ALA A 45 3.75 2.61 -4.92
C ALA A 45 2.64 3.19 -4.01
N GLN A 46 2.76 4.45 -3.60
CA GLN A 46 1.72 5.12 -2.80
C GLN A 46 0.40 5.22 -3.56
N ILE A 47 0.43 5.61 -4.84
CA ILE A 47 -0.79 5.64 -5.68
C ILE A 47 -1.35 4.23 -5.87
N MET A 48 -0.51 3.24 -6.15
CA MET A 48 -0.92 1.84 -6.32
C MET A 48 -1.57 1.29 -5.04
N ALA A 49 -1.05 1.64 -3.87
CA ALA A 49 -1.63 1.25 -2.59
C ALA A 49 -3.00 1.90 -2.34
N LEU A 50 -3.20 3.15 -2.79
CA LEU A 50 -4.45 3.89 -2.58
C LEU A 50 -5.51 3.58 -3.64
N PHE A 51 -5.11 3.29 -4.87
CA PHE A 51 -6.04 3.19 -6.01
C PHE A 51 -7.19 2.19 -5.78
N PRO A 52 -6.95 0.96 -5.26
CA PRO A 52 -8.04 0.02 -4.97
C PRO A 52 -8.97 0.46 -3.84
N LEU A 53 -8.52 1.40 -3.01
CA LEU A 53 -9.24 1.81 -1.80
C LEU A 53 -10.08 3.07 -2.02
N MET A 54 -9.67 3.90 -2.98
CA MET A 54 -10.16 5.27 -3.09
C MET A 54 -11.17 5.44 -4.23
N LYS A 55 -12.14 6.32 -4.00
CA LYS A 55 -13.09 6.82 -5.00
C LYS A 55 -13.15 8.34 -4.90
N PRO A 56 -13.64 9.06 -5.93
CA PRO A 56 -13.91 10.49 -5.83
C PRO A 56 -14.75 10.81 -4.59
N GLY A 57 -14.38 11.86 -3.86
CA GLY A 57 -15.00 12.28 -2.60
C GLY A 57 -14.42 11.63 -1.35
N LYS A 58 -13.62 10.56 -1.47
CA LYS A 58 -13.03 9.86 -0.33
C LYS A 58 -11.73 10.52 0.15
N ASN A 59 -11.37 10.23 1.41
CA ASN A 59 -10.18 10.78 2.05
C ASN A 59 -9.35 9.71 2.76
N ILE A 60 -8.11 10.10 3.07
CA ILE A 60 -7.21 9.37 3.95
C ILE A 60 -6.81 10.25 5.13
N ILE A 61 -6.48 9.65 6.26
CA ILE A 61 -5.76 10.31 7.34
C ILE A 61 -4.27 10.12 7.11
N ALA A 62 -3.51 11.21 7.05
CA ALA A 62 -2.07 11.17 6.81
C ALA A 62 -1.32 11.85 7.95
N SER A 63 -0.16 11.32 8.33
CA SER A 63 0.70 11.98 9.30
C SER A 63 1.18 13.34 8.78
N THR A 64 1.32 14.32 9.67
CA THR A 64 1.99 15.60 9.34
C THR A 64 3.50 15.42 9.13
N ARG A 65 4.06 14.30 9.58
CA ARG A 65 5.50 13.99 9.54
C ARG A 65 5.78 13.00 8.42
N LEU A 66 5.76 13.49 7.18
CA LEU A 66 5.99 12.70 5.97
C LEU A 66 7.08 13.36 5.11
N TYR A 67 7.66 12.56 4.24
CA TYR A 67 8.53 13.05 3.18
C TYR A 67 7.84 14.15 2.37
N GLY A 68 8.57 15.24 2.09
CA GLY A 68 8.00 16.43 1.41
C GLY A 68 7.32 16.11 0.07
N GLY A 69 7.86 15.14 -0.69
CA GLY A 69 7.23 14.66 -1.93
C GLY A 69 5.87 13.99 -1.67
N THR A 70 5.75 13.20 -0.59
CA THR A 70 4.49 12.58 -0.17
C THR A 70 3.48 13.63 0.27
N VAL A 71 3.92 14.65 1.03
CA VAL A 71 3.06 15.78 1.39
C VAL A 71 2.53 16.48 0.14
N THR A 72 3.40 16.77 -0.84
CA THR A 72 2.99 17.40 -2.11
C THR A 72 2.02 16.50 -2.88
N GLN A 73 2.27 15.19 -2.96
CA GLN A 73 1.40 14.24 -3.63
C GLN A 73 0.01 14.21 -2.99
N PHE A 74 -0.07 14.13 -1.67
CA PHE A 74 -1.34 14.05 -0.94
C PHE A 74 -2.06 15.39 -0.85
N SER A 75 -1.34 16.52 -0.83
CA SER A 75 -1.95 17.84 -0.82
C SER A 75 -2.47 18.30 -2.19
N ASN A 76 -1.86 17.83 -3.29
CA ASN A 76 -2.12 18.37 -4.63
C ASN A 76 -2.46 17.29 -5.66
N THR A 77 -1.63 16.25 -5.82
CA THR A 77 -1.76 15.30 -6.93
C THR A 77 -3.02 14.47 -6.82
N ILE A 78 -3.32 13.93 -5.63
CA ILE A 78 -4.50 13.07 -5.43
C ILE A 78 -5.82 13.81 -5.60
N LYS A 79 -5.84 15.14 -5.45
CA LYS A 79 -7.04 15.96 -5.71
C LYS A 79 -7.50 15.88 -7.15
N ARG A 80 -6.60 15.58 -8.10
CA ARG A 80 -6.96 15.37 -9.51
C ARG A 80 -7.81 14.12 -9.74
N PHE A 81 -7.75 13.18 -8.79
CA PHE A 81 -8.60 11.98 -8.76
C PHE A 81 -9.88 12.19 -7.93
N GLY A 82 -10.09 13.40 -7.40
CA GLY A 82 -11.17 13.70 -6.46
C GLY A 82 -10.94 13.15 -5.06
N TRP A 83 -9.71 12.79 -4.71
CA TRP A 83 -9.33 12.29 -3.39
C TRP A 83 -8.77 13.42 -2.52
N SER A 84 -8.80 13.23 -1.20
CA SER A 84 -8.23 14.20 -0.26
C SER A 84 -7.45 13.52 0.86
N ALA A 85 -6.59 14.29 1.54
CA ALA A 85 -5.89 13.85 2.72
C ALA A 85 -6.11 14.85 3.86
N LYS A 86 -6.36 14.33 5.06
CA LYS A 86 -6.41 15.07 6.32
C LYS A 86 -5.11 14.82 7.06
N PHE A 87 -4.29 15.86 7.20
CA PHE A 87 -3.02 15.75 7.90
C PHE A 87 -3.21 15.94 9.40
N VAL A 88 -2.73 14.98 10.20
CA VAL A 88 -2.88 14.94 11.66
C VAL A 88 -1.53 14.64 12.32
N ASP A 89 -1.28 15.20 13.49
CA ASP A 89 -0.13 14.79 14.29
C ASP A 89 -0.37 13.40 14.90
N PHE A 90 0.52 12.45 14.59
CA PHE A 90 0.38 11.06 15.02
C PHE A 90 0.83 10.80 16.47
N ASP A 91 1.33 11.81 17.18
CA ASP A 91 1.47 11.77 18.65
C ASP A 91 0.13 12.08 19.35
N ASP A 92 -0.84 12.70 18.65
CA ASP A 92 -2.19 12.92 19.16
C ASP A 92 -3.18 11.86 18.64
N PHE A 93 -3.24 10.74 19.34
CA PHE A 93 -4.17 9.64 19.01
C PHE A 93 -5.66 10.02 19.09
N LYS A 94 -6.01 11.08 19.86
CA LYS A 94 -7.38 11.58 19.89
C LYS A 94 -7.70 12.35 18.61
N ALA A 95 -6.76 13.14 18.12
CA ALA A 95 -6.90 13.86 16.87
C ALA A 95 -7.03 12.88 15.68
N ILE A 96 -6.26 11.78 15.66
CA ILE A 96 -6.41 10.75 14.63
C ILE A 96 -7.84 10.20 14.63
N LYS A 97 -8.34 9.76 15.81
CA LYS A 97 -9.71 9.22 15.95
C LYS A 97 -10.78 10.22 15.52
N SER A 98 -10.62 11.50 15.89
CA SER A 98 -11.59 12.55 15.58
C SER A 98 -11.59 12.94 14.10
N ALA A 99 -10.49 12.73 13.39
CA ALA A 99 -10.36 13.04 11.97
C ALA A 99 -11.00 11.97 11.05
N ILE A 100 -11.19 10.76 11.57
CA ILE A 100 -11.84 9.66 10.84
C ILE A 100 -13.33 9.95 10.70
N ASP A 101 -13.84 9.84 9.47
CA ASP A 101 -15.26 9.96 9.12
C ASP A 101 -15.70 8.82 8.19
N GLU A 102 -16.94 8.89 7.70
CA GLU A 102 -17.51 7.89 6.78
C GLU A 102 -16.79 7.79 5.43
N ASP A 103 -16.15 8.88 5.02
CA ASP A 103 -15.39 8.95 3.77
C ASP A 103 -13.93 8.53 3.92
N THR A 104 -13.47 8.27 5.14
CA THR A 104 -12.10 7.85 5.40
C THR A 104 -11.88 6.39 4.98
N GLN A 105 -10.89 6.18 4.10
CA GLN A 105 -10.60 4.87 3.49
C GLN A 105 -9.31 4.23 4.04
N ALA A 106 -8.36 5.02 4.54
CA ALA A 106 -7.09 4.49 5.05
C ALA A 106 -6.44 5.49 6.01
N ILE A 107 -5.51 4.98 6.81
CA ILE A 107 -4.53 5.78 7.56
C ILE A 107 -3.16 5.56 6.91
N PHE A 108 -2.38 6.64 6.71
CA PHE A 108 -1.06 6.61 6.10
C PHE A 108 0.00 7.28 6.97
N CYS A 109 1.13 6.59 7.22
CA CYS A 109 2.28 7.14 7.93
C CYS A 109 3.60 6.56 7.39
N GLU A 110 4.71 7.14 7.84
CA GLU A 110 6.06 6.56 7.70
C GLU A 110 6.44 5.86 9.01
N ALA A 111 7.10 4.71 8.93
CA ALA A 111 7.61 4.01 10.13
C ALA A 111 8.65 4.87 10.85
N ILE A 112 9.58 5.46 10.08
CA ILE A 112 10.54 6.47 10.52
C ILE A 112 10.38 7.67 9.60
N ALA A 113 9.92 8.79 10.17
CA ALA A 113 9.59 10.00 9.42
C ALA A 113 10.82 10.69 8.79
N ASN A 114 10.68 11.12 7.56
CA ASN A 114 11.67 11.93 6.86
C ASN A 114 11.06 13.31 6.47
N PRO A 115 11.55 14.46 6.99
CA PRO A 115 12.68 14.61 7.90
C PRO A 115 12.32 14.37 9.38
N GLY A 116 13.32 14.38 10.24
CA GLY A 116 13.17 14.42 11.68
C GLY A 116 13.40 13.11 12.42
N GLY A 117 13.32 11.96 11.73
CA GLY A 117 13.61 10.66 12.33
C GLY A 117 12.62 10.22 13.43
N TYR A 118 11.41 10.79 13.45
CA TYR A 118 10.37 10.38 14.39
C TYR A 118 9.92 8.96 14.12
N ILE A 119 9.80 8.16 15.18
CA ILE A 119 9.32 6.78 15.10
C ILE A 119 7.82 6.79 15.39
N THR A 120 7.03 6.28 14.45
CA THR A 120 5.58 6.17 14.63
C THR A 120 5.25 4.98 15.53
N ASP A 121 4.38 5.19 16.53
CA ASP A 121 3.81 4.11 17.36
C ASP A 121 2.77 3.33 16.54
N LEU A 122 3.29 2.36 15.76
CA LEU A 122 2.48 1.59 14.81
C LEU A 122 1.39 0.76 15.52
N ASP A 123 1.67 0.21 16.71
CA ASP A 123 0.71 -0.61 17.46
C ASP A 123 -0.53 0.19 17.84
N LYS A 124 -0.33 1.44 18.29
CA LYS A 124 -1.46 2.32 18.61
C LYS A 124 -2.22 2.80 17.37
N VAL A 125 -1.49 3.15 16.31
CA VAL A 125 -2.13 3.61 15.07
C VAL A 125 -2.89 2.48 14.40
N SER A 126 -2.36 1.25 14.38
CA SER A 126 -3.06 0.09 13.83
C SER A 126 -4.34 -0.23 14.61
N SER A 127 -4.29 -0.15 15.96
CA SER A 127 -5.49 -0.34 16.79
C SER A 127 -6.60 0.67 16.47
N ILE A 128 -6.24 1.92 16.08
CA ILE A 128 -7.21 2.93 15.66
C ILE A 128 -7.78 2.58 14.29
N ALA A 129 -6.94 2.15 13.36
CA ALA A 129 -7.35 1.74 12.02
C ALA A 129 -8.32 0.54 12.07
N ASP A 130 -7.97 -0.48 12.87
CA ASP A 130 -8.79 -1.67 13.07
C ASP A 130 -10.17 -1.35 13.67
N ALA A 131 -10.20 -0.47 14.68
CA ALA A 131 -11.45 -0.01 15.29
C ALA A 131 -12.37 0.71 14.29
N ALA A 132 -11.78 1.37 13.28
CA ALA A 132 -12.50 2.04 12.21
C ALA A 132 -12.76 1.15 10.99
N SER A 133 -12.28 -0.10 11.01
CA SER A 133 -12.34 -1.04 9.87
C SER A 133 -11.79 -0.45 8.56
N ILE A 134 -10.64 0.23 8.67
CA ILE A 134 -9.87 0.79 7.55
C ILE A 134 -8.42 0.32 7.60
N PRO A 135 -7.73 0.14 6.46
CA PRO A 135 -6.35 -0.32 6.44
C PRO A 135 -5.37 0.74 6.94
N LEU A 136 -4.32 0.29 7.62
CA LEU A 136 -3.12 1.07 7.90
C LEU A 136 -2.09 0.83 6.80
N ILE A 137 -1.68 1.90 6.13
CA ILE A 137 -0.62 1.91 5.11
C ILE A 137 0.62 2.55 5.72
N VAL A 138 1.74 1.83 5.71
CA VAL A 138 3.00 2.31 6.27
C VAL A 138 4.07 2.40 5.19
N ASP A 139 4.63 3.58 5.00
CA ASP A 139 5.85 3.73 4.21
C ASP A 139 7.07 3.35 5.07
N ASN A 140 7.68 2.22 4.73
CA ASN A 140 8.81 1.63 5.45
C ASN A 140 10.16 1.89 4.76
N THR A 141 10.20 2.88 3.88
CA THR A 141 11.39 3.21 3.09
C THR A 141 12.63 3.46 3.95
N SER A 142 12.47 4.23 5.05
CA SER A 142 13.60 4.62 5.90
C SER A 142 14.07 3.51 6.84
N ALA A 143 13.15 2.72 7.41
CA ALA A 143 13.49 1.63 8.31
C ALA A 143 13.94 0.36 7.57
N THR A 144 13.32 0.06 6.44
CA THR A 144 13.42 -1.22 5.73
C THR A 144 12.97 -2.42 6.58
N PRO A 145 12.77 -3.61 5.99
CA PRO A 145 12.44 -4.81 6.78
C PRO A 145 13.52 -5.23 7.79
N TYR A 146 14.70 -4.61 7.71
CA TYR A 146 15.80 -4.89 8.63
C TYR A 146 15.58 -4.26 10.02
N LEU A 147 15.13 -3.01 10.07
CA LEU A 147 14.91 -2.31 11.35
C LEU A 147 13.48 -2.45 11.86
N CYS A 148 12.50 -2.53 10.97
CA CYS A 148 11.08 -2.62 11.32
C CYS A 148 10.33 -3.42 10.26
N ARG A 149 9.42 -4.27 10.71
CA ARG A 149 8.42 -4.95 9.87
C ARG A 149 7.04 -4.47 10.26
N PRO A 150 6.48 -3.46 9.63
CA PRO A 150 5.20 -2.86 10.03
C PRO A 150 4.04 -3.85 10.07
N ILE A 151 4.08 -4.93 9.29
CA ILE A 151 3.07 -6.00 9.29
C ILE A 151 3.01 -6.73 10.65
N GLU A 152 4.12 -6.83 11.37
CA GLU A 152 4.18 -7.39 12.72
C GLU A 152 3.52 -6.45 13.75
N HIS A 153 3.36 -5.16 13.40
CA HIS A 153 2.73 -4.10 14.17
C HIS A 153 1.34 -3.70 13.64
N GLY A 154 0.71 -4.57 12.86
CA GLY A 154 -0.67 -4.39 12.40
C GLY A 154 -0.84 -3.57 11.12
N ALA A 155 0.24 -3.21 10.40
CA ALA A 155 0.10 -2.62 9.08
C ALA A 155 -0.59 -3.58 8.11
N THR A 156 -1.57 -3.07 7.38
CA THR A 156 -2.27 -3.81 6.32
C THR A 156 -1.46 -3.84 5.04
N ILE A 157 -0.90 -2.69 4.69
CA ILE A 157 -0.13 -2.49 3.46
C ILE A 157 1.17 -1.79 3.83
N VAL A 158 2.28 -2.24 3.25
CA VAL A 158 3.58 -1.56 3.38
C VAL A 158 4.01 -1.07 2.01
N VAL A 159 4.46 0.19 1.95
CA VAL A 159 5.02 0.76 0.71
C VAL A 159 6.49 1.07 0.89
N HIS A 160 7.24 0.97 -0.21
CA HIS A 160 8.65 1.30 -0.26
C HIS A 160 8.99 2.12 -1.49
N SER A 161 9.84 3.13 -1.31
CA SER A 161 10.72 3.56 -2.37
C SER A 161 11.94 2.64 -2.39
N THR A 162 11.95 1.63 -3.27
CA THR A 162 13.11 0.73 -3.40
C THR A 162 14.35 1.45 -3.90
N THR A 163 14.19 2.67 -4.45
CA THR A 163 15.26 3.61 -4.83
C THR A 163 16.26 3.87 -3.70
N LYS A 164 15.83 3.79 -2.43
CA LYS A 164 16.60 4.19 -1.25
C LYS A 164 17.39 3.01 -0.68
N TYR A 165 17.14 2.65 0.56
CA TYR A 165 17.95 1.67 1.29
C TYR A 165 17.83 0.23 0.77
N LEU A 166 16.69 -0.16 0.16
CA LEU A 166 16.55 -1.50 -0.42
C LEU A 166 17.49 -1.73 -1.60
N THR A 167 17.67 -0.73 -2.49
CA THR A 167 18.67 -0.77 -3.55
C THR A 167 20.08 -0.47 -3.00
N GLY A 168 20.19 0.50 -2.08
CA GLY A 168 21.38 0.80 -1.31
C GLY A 168 22.47 1.60 -2.02
N ASN A 169 22.39 1.80 -3.33
CA ASN A 169 23.48 2.41 -4.12
C ASN A 169 23.04 3.60 -4.99
N GLY A 170 21.75 3.95 -4.99
CA GLY A 170 21.23 5.12 -5.74
C GLY A 170 21.27 5.04 -7.25
N THR A 171 21.49 3.85 -7.83
CA THR A 171 21.66 3.68 -9.29
C THR A 171 20.37 3.45 -10.05
N VAL A 172 19.29 3.06 -9.37
CA VAL A 172 17.99 2.77 -9.99
C VAL A 172 16.86 3.38 -9.17
N THR A 173 15.76 3.68 -9.83
CA THR A 173 14.50 4.08 -9.18
C THR A 173 13.52 2.92 -9.17
N GLY A 174 12.74 2.81 -8.10
CA GLY A 174 11.71 1.80 -8.01
C GLY A 174 10.83 2.00 -6.79
N GLY A 175 9.73 1.26 -6.77
CA GLY A 175 8.81 1.20 -5.65
C GLY A 175 8.25 -0.21 -5.48
N CYS A 176 7.67 -0.46 -4.33
CA CYS A 176 7.01 -1.73 -4.04
C CYS A 176 5.86 -1.51 -3.06
N VAL A 177 4.79 -2.27 -3.26
CA VAL A 177 3.67 -2.39 -2.33
C VAL A 177 3.66 -3.83 -1.83
N VAL A 178 3.57 -4.01 -0.51
CA VAL A 178 3.49 -5.33 0.13
C VAL A 178 2.14 -5.44 0.83
N ASP A 179 1.48 -6.56 0.61
CA ASP A 179 0.19 -6.89 1.21
C ASP A 179 0.40 -7.83 2.40
N SER A 180 -0.21 -7.50 3.54
CA SER A 180 -0.17 -8.38 4.72
C SER A 180 -1.03 -9.62 4.57
N GLY A 181 -2.06 -9.59 3.71
CA GLY A 181 -3.08 -10.63 3.58
C GLY A 181 -4.05 -10.75 4.76
N LYS A 182 -3.94 -9.87 5.76
CA LYS A 182 -4.68 -10.01 7.03
C LYS A 182 -5.98 -9.19 7.09
N PHE A 183 -6.19 -8.28 6.14
CA PHE A 183 -7.35 -7.38 6.18
C PHE A 183 -8.56 -7.98 5.47
N ASP A 184 -9.71 -7.94 6.14
CA ASP A 184 -10.98 -8.39 5.55
C ASP A 184 -11.62 -7.26 4.74
N TRP A 185 -11.41 -7.30 3.42
CA TRP A 185 -11.92 -6.33 2.46
C TRP A 185 -13.45 -6.32 2.32
N THR A 186 -14.13 -7.33 2.84
CA THR A 186 -15.60 -7.50 2.72
C THR A 186 -16.36 -6.90 3.90
N LYS A 187 -15.71 -6.81 5.07
CA LYS A 187 -16.35 -6.50 6.36
C LYS A 187 -17.00 -5.12 6.43
N SER A 188 -16.33 -4.09 5.91
CA SER A 188 -16.79 -2.70 6.06
C SER A 188 -17.71 -2.20 4.95
N GLY A 189 -17.77 -2.89 3.81
CA GLY A 189 -18.43 -2.40 2.60
C GLY A 189 -17.77 -1.19 1.94
N LYS A 190 -16.63 -0.74 2.47
CA LYS A 190 -15.90 0.45 1.98
C LYS A 190 -15.10 0.19 0.70
N PHE A 191 -14.76 -1.07 0.40
CA PHE A 191 -13.80 -1.45 -0.64
C PHE A 191 -14.43 -2.28 -1.76
N PRO A 192 -15.42 -1.73 -2.51
CA PRO A 192 -16.14 -2.49 -3.52
C PRO A 192 -15.27 -2.95 -4.69
N SER A 193 -14.16 -2.25 -5.02
CA SER A 193 -13.17 -2.72 -6.01
C SER A 193 -12.56 -4.09 -5.69
N LEU A 194 -12.54 -4.47 -4.41
CA LEU A 194 -12.02 -5.74 -3.94
C LEU A 194 -13.13 -6.75 -3.59
N SER A 195 -14.28 -6.26 -3.09
CA SER A 195 -15.36 -7.10 -2.55
C SER A 195 -16.55 -7.31 -3.49
N GLU A 196 -16.77 -6.43 -4.48
CA GLU A 196 -17.87 -6.50 -5.43
C GLU A 196 -17.43 -7.04 -6.78
N PRO A 197 -18.38 -7.46 -7.66
CA PRO A 197 -18.06 -7.92 -9.01
C PRO A 197 -17.35 -6.84 -9.84
N GLU A 198 -16.16 -7.11 -10.34
CA GLU A 198 -15.38 -6.19 -11.18
C GLU A 198 -15.73 -6.40 -12.66
N PRO A 199 -16.37 -5.43 -13.32
CA PRO A 199 -16.81 -5.58 -14.71
C PRO A 199 -15.68 -5.81 -15.71
N ALA A 200 -14.49 -5.21 -15.46
CA ALA A 200 -13.32 -5.35 -16.31
C ALA A 200 -12.76 -6.79 -16.29
N TYR A 201 -13.08 -7.56 -15.25
CA TYR A 201 -12.68 -8.96 -15.07
C TYR A 201 -13.89 -9.92 -15.09
N HIS A 202 -14.87 -9.64 -15.95
CA HIS A 202 -16.04 -10.50 -16.15
C HIS A 202 -16.86 -10.78 -14.89
N GLY A 203 -16.90 -9.83 -13.97
CA GLY A 203 -17.65 -9.97 -12.72
C GLY A 203 -16.93 -10.74 -11.60
N LEU A 204 -15.61 -10.93 -11.74
CA LEU A 204 -14.79 -11.54 -10.70
C LEU A 204 -14.79 -10.64 -9.45
N LYS A 205 -14.92 -11.27 -8.27
CA LYS A 205 -14.74 -10.62 -6.96
C LYS A 205 -13.37 -10.99 -6.43
N PHE A 206 -12.46 -10.02 -6.30
CA PHE A 206 -11.07 -10.28 -5.91
C PHE A 206 -10.98 -10.93 -4.52
N ALA A 207 -11.71 -10.42 -3.51
CA ALA A 207 -11.67 -10.96 -2.16
C ALA A 207 -12.17 -12.41 -2.09
N GLU A 208 -13.26 -12.74 -2.80
CA GLU A 208 -13.82 -14.07 -2.82
C GLU A 208 -12.92 -15.06 -3.59
N THR A 209 -12.31 -14.60 -4.70
CA THR A 209 -11.55 -15.46 -5.60
C THR A 209 -10.13 -15.73 -5.09
N PHE A 210 -9.46 -14.70 -4.54
CA PHE A 210 -8.04 -14.76 -4.20
C PHE A 210 -7.77 -14.72 -2.69
N GLY A 211 -8.81 -14.53 -1.85
CA GLY A 211 -8.66 -14.51 -0.40
C GLY A 211 -7.63 -13.48 0.07
N GLU A 212 -6.63 -13.94 0.81
CA GLU A 212 -5.56 -13.11 1.35
C GLU A 212 -4.69 -12.40 0.29
N LEU A 213 -4.70 -12.87 -0.96
CA LEU A 213 -3.97 -12.27 -2.08
C LEU A 213 -4.83 -11.30 -2.90
N ALA A 214 -6.05 -10.98 -2.47
CA ALA A 214 -6.99 -10.14 -3.22
C ALA A 214 -6.40 -8.79 -3.61
N PHE A 215 -5.79 -8.10 -2.66
CA PHE A 215 -5.17 -6.80 -2.89
C PHE A 215 -3.96 -6.91 -3.82
N THR A 216 -3.10 -7.91 -3.62
CA THR A 216 -1.93 -8.16 -4.47
C THR A 216 -2.34 -8.40 -5.92
N PHE A 217 -3.33 -9.28 -6.17
CA PHE A 217 -3.77 -9.56 -7.54
C PHE A 217 -4.50 -8.38 -8.18
N HIS A 218 -5.25 -7.60 -7.43
CA HIS A 218 -5.84 -6.36 -7.94
C HIS A 218 -4.76 -5.34 -8.36
N GLY A 219 -3.64 -5.27 -7.63
CA GLY A 219 -2.52 -4.38 -7.97
C GLY A 219 -1.70 -4.84 -9.18
N ILE A 220 -1.77 -6.13 -9.55
CA ILE A 220 -1.11 -6.68 -10.74
C ILE A 220 -2.02 -6.52 -11.98
N ALA A 221 -3.31 -6.63 -11.81
CA ALA A 221 -4.33 -6.56 -12.84
C ALA A 221 -4.55 -5.15 -13.38
#